data_55f5005d4557390af3d91602893e3af6
#
_entry.id   55f5005d4557390af3d91602893e3af6
#
_cell.length_a   1.000
_cell.length_b   1.000
_cell.length_c   1.000
_cell.angle_alpha   90.00
_cell.angle_beta   90.00
_cell.angle_gamma   90.00
#
_symmetry.space_group_name_H-M   'P 1'
#
loop_
_entity.id
_entity.type
_entity.pdbx_description
1 polymer ?
#
loop_
_entity_poly.entity_id
_entity_poly.type
_entity_poly.pdbx_seq_one_letter_code
_entity_poly.pdbx_strand_id
1 'polypeptide(L)'
;MKLLSTSQMATFAAKGCLRFDGLIDEEINQKFMGLFGQKIGSNDRYANSVIPNCRPGELLKNAFPGDHPLSLVLDEPTVAGAIKSLMGEDPIFDHHHVHVTFPRSGSAQTNHQDSTIDARQLNFDVQMFYFPHEVTEDMGGTRYIPGTHLRSVHESAIARYQNIRGQMRVVCPAGTIIFFHHGLWHGGGKNTGDAHRIMYKVRMQPSGSQALQWDTSDLNDSRIKSWQRPIFHAQDQRTPDDVPEQLMTPEPWFDNSGRLEYMNRIQFWRLLMDNPEIDIDYWLTRVENEPARQ
;
A
#
# COMPACT_ATOMS: atom_id res chain seq x y z
N MET A 1 -4.85 10.23 -17.10
CA MET A 1 -4.03 9.55 -16.09
C MET A 1 -3.46 10.61 -15.16
N LYS A 2 -3.54 10.41 -13.84
CA LYS A 2 -3.08 11.36 -12.82
C LYS A 2 -1.98 10.69 -12.00
N LEU A 3 -0.72 11.03 -12.29
CA LEU A 3 0.43 10.48 -11.56
C LEU A 3 0.39 10.88 -10.07
N LEU A 4 1.05 10.10 -9.23
CA LEU A 4 1.25 10.43 -7.83
C LEU A 4 2.17 11.65 -7.70
N SER A 5 1.95 12.44 -6.65
CA SER A 5 2.85 13.54 -6.28
C SER A 5 4.07 13.03 -5.50
N THR A 6 5.10 13.86 -5.36
CA THR A 6 6.26 13.53 -4.51
C THR A 6 5.85 13.22 -3.06
N SER A 7 4.90 13.97 -2.51
CA SER A 7 4.38 13.73 -1.16
C SER A 7 3.71 12.36 -1.02
N GLN A 8 2.93 11.93 -2.01
CA GLN A 8 2.32 10.60 -2.02
C GLN A 8 3.38 9.50 -2.16
N MET A 9 4.38 9.69 -3.02
CA MET A 9 5.50 8.74 -3.14
C MET A 9 6.31 8.63 -1.86
N ALA A 10 6.58 9.75 -1.18
CA ALA A 10 7.25 9.74 0.13
C ALA A 10 6.41 9.03 1.21
N THR A 11 5.08 9.22 1.18
CA THR A 11 4.16 8.50 2.06
C THR A 11 4.22 6.99 1.79
N PHE A 12 4.25 6.58 0.53
CA PHE A 12 4.40 5.17 0.17
C PHE A 12 5.76 4.61 0.63
N ALA A 13 6.85 5.35 0.40
CA ALA A 13 8.18 4.94 0.85
C ALA A 13 8.26 4.79 2.38
N ALA A 14 7.61 5.68 3.13
CA ALA A 14 7.61 5.65 4.58
C ALA A 14 6.68 4.58 5.16
N LYS A 15 5.47 4.45 4.62
CA LYS A 15 4.38 3.65 5.20
C LYS A 15 4.11 2.33 4.50
N GLY A 16 4.56 2.17 3.25
CA GLY A 16 4.29 0.99 2.43
C GLY A 16 2.85 0.89 1.95
N CYS A 17 2.07 1.96 2.03
CA CYS A 17 0.70 1.99 1.55
C CYS A 17 0.23 3.38 1.11
N LEU A 18 -0.73 3.39 0.18
CA LEU A 18 -1.52 4.56 -0.22
C LEU A 18 -3.00 4.19 -0.25
N ARG A 19 -3.85 5.10 0.20
CA ARG A 19 -5.29 4.89 0.29
C ARG A 19 -6.04 6.03 -0.40
N PHE A 20 -7.06 5.67 -1.18
CA PHE A 20 -7.96 6.56 -1.89
C PHE A 20 -9.40 6.15 -1.60
N ASP A 21 -10.09 6.91 -0.76
CA ASP A 21 -11.45 6.61 -0.34
C ASP A 21 -12.47 7.06 -1.39
N GLY A 22 -13.45 6.19 -1.67
CA GLY A 22 -14.58 6.51 -2.53
C GLY A 22 -14.17 6.93 -3.95
N LEU A 23 -13.05 6.40 -4.46
CA LEU A 23 -12.47 6.81 -5.75
C LEU A 23 -13.25 6.26 -6.94
N ILE A 24 -13.75 5.04 -6.84
CA ILE A 24 -14.44 4.35 -7.93
C ILE A 24 -15.93 4.70 -7.88
N ASP A 25 -16.48 5.08 -9.03
CA ASP A 25 -17.87 5.44 -9.17
C ASP A 25 -18.82 4.31 -8.77
N GLU A 26 -19.95 4.67 -8.19
CA GLU A 26 -20.97 3.74 -7.70
C GLU A 26 -21.49 2.81 -8.81
N GLU A 27 -21.59 3.29 -10.05
CA GLU A 27 -22.01 2.48 -11.18
C GLU A 27 -21.04 1.32 -11.44
N ILE A 28 -19.73 1.56 -11.32
CA ILE A 28 -18.69 0.53 -11.48
C ILE A 28 -18.74 -0.46 -10.30
N ASN A 29 -18.92 0.08 -9.07
CA ASN A 29 -19.08 -0.74 -7.87
C ASN A 29 -20.26 -1.71 -8.00
N GLN A 30 -21.41 -1.21 -8.46
CA GLN A 30 -22.61 -2.03 -8.67
C GLN A 30 -22.42 -3.07 -9.79
N LYS A 31 -21.77 -2.70 -10.90
CA LYS A 31 -21.43 -3.66 -11.97
C LYS A 31 -20.55 -4.79 -11.43
N PHE A 32 -19.53 -4.46 -10.64
CA PHE A 32 -18.65 -5.48 -10.04
C PHE A 32 -19.42 -6.35 -9.05
N MET A 33 -20.20 -5.76 -8.15
CA MET A 33 -21.02 -6.49 -7.18
C MET A 33 -22.06 -7.38 -7.87
N GLY A 34 -22.61 -6.94 -9.01
CA GLY A 34 -23.56 -7.70 -9.83
C GLY A 34 -23.00 -9.02 -10.36
N LEU A 35 -21.66 -9.17 -10.50
CA LEU A 35 -21.02 -10.41 -10.93
C LEU A 35 -21.24 -11.57 -9.94
N PHE A 36 -21.44 -11.25 -8.67
CA PHE A 36 -21.61 -12.26 -7.63
C PHE A 36 -23.01 -12.88 -7.65
N GLY A 37 -24.07 -12.10 -7.90
CA GLY A 37 -25.45 -12.60 -7.92
C GLY A 37 -25.74 -13.47 -6.68
N GLN A 38 -26.23 -14.70 -6.90
CA GLN A 38 -26.49 -15.69 -5.84
C GLN A 38 -25.23 -16.43 -5.34
N LYS A 39 -24.07 -16.22 -5.96
CA LYS A 39 -22.83 -16.96 -5.66
C LYS A 39 -22.23 -16.60 -4.29
N ILE A 40 -22.58 -15.45 -3.71
CA ILE A 40 -22.10 -15.03 -2.36
C ILE A 40 -22.54 -16.01 -1.26
N GLY A 41 -23.58 -16.80 -1.48
CA GLY A 41 -24.06 -17.81 -0.52
C GLY A 41 -23.25 -19.11 -0.49
N SER A 42 -22.27 -19.28 -1.40
CA SER A 42 -21.38 -20.45 -1.41
C SER A 42 -20.29 -20.32 -0.35
N ASN A 43 -19.81 -21.44 0.20
CA ASN A 43 -18.69 -21.44 1.17
C ASN A 43 -17.32 -21.10 0.53
N ASP A 44 -17.30 -20.45 -0.62
CA ASP A 44 -16.11 -20.11 -1.35
C ASP A 44 -15.53 -18.77 -0.83
N ARG A 45 -14.45 -18.85 -0.07
CA ARG A 45 -13.70 -17.68 0.42
C ARG A 45 -13.05 -16.89 -0.71
N TYR A 46 -12.83 -17.52 -1.85
CA TYR A 46 -12.21 -16.93 -3.03
C TYR A 46 -13.16 -17.04 -4.19
N ALA A 47 -14.17 -16.19 -4.25
CA ALA A 47 -15.17 -16.21 -5.33
C ALA A 47 -14.53 -15.89 -6.70
N ASN A 48 -13.42 -16.55 -7.02
CA ASN A 48 -12.61 -16.29 -8.22
C ASN A 48 -13.34 -16.65 -9.51
N SER A 49 -14.41 -17.42 -9.44
CA SER A 49 -15.25 -17.73 -10.62
C SER A 49 -15.95 -16.50 -11.21
N VAL A 50 -15.96 -15.36 -10.51
CA VAL A 50 -16.57 -14.11 -11.00
C VAL A 50 -15.57 -13.18 -11.67
N ILE A 51 -14.28 -13.48 -11.62
CA ILE A 51 -13.23 -12.71 -12.27
C ILE A 51 -12.63 -13.47 -13.45
N PRO A 52 -12.05 -12.76 -14.43
CA PRO A 52 -11.43 -13.41 -15.59
C PRO A 52 -10.31 -14.35 -15.18
N ASN A 53 -10.11 -15.40 -15.96
CA ASN A 53 -8.94 -16.26 -15.82
C ASN A 53 -7.77 -15.60 -16.57
N CYS A 54 -6.96 -14.80 -15.85
CA CYS A 54 -5.82 -14.10 -16.41
C CYS A 54 -4.55 -14.93 -16.27
N ARG A 55 -3.68 -14.83 -17.27
CA ARG A 55 -2.43 -15.57 -17.29
C ARG A 55 -1.32 -14.78 -16.57
N PRO A 56 -0.67 -15.34 -15.53
CA PRO A 56 0.52 -14.72 -14.94
C PRO A 56 1.62 -14.46 -15.97
N GLY A 57 2.28 -13.30 -15.86
CA GLY A 57 3.33 -12.89 -16.79
C GLY A 57 2.84 -12.06 -17.99
N GLU A 58 1.54 -11.88 -18.17
CA GLU A 58 1.00 -10.96 -19.17
C GLU A 58 1.08 -9.49 -18.66
N LEU A 59 1.06 -8.56 -19.61
CA LEU A 59 0.95 -7.15 -19.26
C LEU A 59 -0.40 -6.88 -18.58
N LEU A 60 -0.39 -6.13 -17.49
CA LEU A 60 -1.60 -5.85 -16.72
C LEU A 60 -2.73 -5.27 -17.59
N LYS A 61 -2.39 -4.38 -18.53
CA LYS A 61 -3.35 -3.77 -19.47
C LYS A 61 -4.09 -4.75 -20.36
N ASN A 62 -3.54 -5.96 -20.56
CA ASN A 62 -4.13 -7.03 -21.38
C ASN A 62 -4.83 -8.10 -20.53
N ALA A 63 -4.71 -8.02 -19.20
CA ALA A 63 -5.21 -9.06 -18.30
C ALA A 63 -6.74 -9.11 -18.23
N PHE A 64 -7.43 -8.00 -18.52
CA PHE A 64 -8.88 -7.92 -18.35
C PHE A 64 -9.57 -7.55 -19.67
N PRO A 65 -10.71 -8.21 -20.02
CA PRO A 65 -11.55 -7.76 -21.12
C PRO A 65 -12.01 -6.30 -20.89
N GLY A 66 -12.06 -5.50 -21.96
CA GLY A 66 -12.33 -4.06 -21.85
C GLY A 66 -13.73 -3.69 -21.32
N ASP A 67 -14.68 -4.62 -21.38
CA ASP A 67 -16.03 -4.47 -20.82
C ASP A 67 -16.18 -4.99 -19.39
N HIS A 68 -15.14 -5.62 -18.84
CA HIS A 68 -15.17 -6.14 -17.47
C HIS A 68 -15.04 -4.98 -16.46
N PRO A 69 -15.82 -4.97 -15.36
CA PRO A 69 -15.74 -3.89 -14.35
C PRO A 69 -14.33 -3.62 -13.80
N LEU A 70 -13.49 -4.65 -13.71
CA LEU A 70 -12.10 -4.48 -13.25
C LEU A 70 -11.24 -3.71 -14.26
N SER A 71 -11.51 -3.78 -15.57
CA SER A 71 -10.86 -2.93 -16.55
C SER A 71 -11.16 -1.45 -16.26
N LEU A 72 -12.44 -1.14 -15.99
CA LEU A 72 -12.86 0.22 -15.65
C LEU A 72 -12.24 0.72 -14.36
N VAL A 73 -12.06 -0.16 -13.35
CA VAL A 73 -11.34 0.19 -12.11
C VAL A 73 -9.88 0.53 -12.38
N LEU A 74 -9.19 -0.26 -13.21
CA LEU A 74 -7.79 -0.03 -13.56
C LEU A 74 -7.60 1.20 -14.45
N ASP A 75 -8.59 1.53 -15.29
CA ASP A 75 -8.58 2.68 -16.17
C ASP A 75 -8.98 3.99 -15.49
N GLU A 76 -9.45 3.95 -14.22
CA GLU A 76 -9.71 5.17 -13.46
C GLU A 76 -8.42 6.02 -13.42
N PRO A 77 -8.48 7.33 -13.76
CA PRO A 77 -7.28 8.14 -13.96
C PRO A 77 -6.28 8.16 -12.79
N THR A 78 -6.77 8.13 -11.54
CA THR A 78 -5.92 8.11 -10.33
C THR A 78 -5.35 6.72 -10.10
N VAL A 79 -6.13 5.65 -10.33
CA VAL A 79 -5.67 4.26 -10.22
C VAL A 79 -4.57 4.00 -11.25
N ALA A 80 -4.84 4.31 -12.52
CA ALA A 80 -3.86 4.15 -13.60
C ALA A 80 -2.58 4.95 -13.34
N GLY A 81 -2.72 6.17 -12.82
CA GLY A 81 -1.58 7.02 -12.46
C GLY A 81 -0.78 6.49 -11.28
N ALA A 82 -1.45 5.97 -10.25
CA ALA A 82 -0.80 5.35 -9.10
C ALA A 82 -0.05 4.06 -9.52
N ILE A 83 -0.67 3.22 -10.33
CA ILE A 83 -0.03 2.02 -10.90
C ILE A 83 1.23 2.40 -11.66
N LYS A 84 1.14 3.38 -12.57
CA LYS A 84 2.30 3.86 -13.32
C LYS A 84 3.39 4.41 -12.41
N SER A 85 3.03 5.22 -11.42
CA SER A 85 3.99 5.82 -10.49
C SER A 85 4.73 4.81 -9.62
N LEU A 86 4.05 3.72 -9.24
CA LEU A 86 4.62 2.68 -8.38
C LEU A 86 5.31 1.57 -9.14
N MET A 87 4.79 1.20 -10.31
CA MET A 87 5.21 0.02 -11.07
C MET A 87 5.98 0.35 -12.36
N GLY A 88 6.00 1.61 -12.76
CA GLY A 88 6.57 2.03 -14.04
C GLY A 88 5.63 1.76 -15.22
N GLU A 89 6.20 1.79 -16.42
CA GLU A 89 5.47 1.49 -17.66
C GLU A 89 5.16 0.00 -17.75
N ASP A 90 3.99 -0.33 -18.27
CA ASP A 90 3.62 -1.70 -18.63
C ASP A 90 3.86 -2.76 -17.53
N PRO A 91 3.30 -2.60 -16.32
CA PRO A 91 3.46 -3.59 -15.26
C PRO A 91 2.92 -4.96 -15.66
N ILE A 92 3.50 -6.00 -15.09
CA ILE A 92 3.16 -7.39 -15.35
C ILE A 92 2.10 -7.85 -14.33
N PHE A 93 1.06 -8.52 -14.82
CA PHE A 93 0.09 -9.20 -13.98
C PHE A 93 0.72 -10.46 -13.37
N ASP A 94 0.62 -10.59 -12.04
CA ASP A 94 1.05 -11.80 -11.32
C ASP A 94 -0.18 -12.69 -11.04
N HIS A 95 -1.05 -12.28 -10.14
CA HIS A 95 -2.29 -12.99 -9.83
C HIS A 95 -3.33 -12.05 -9.23
N HIS A 96 -4.55 -12.52 -9.15
CA HIS A 96 -5.64 -11.83 -8.48
C HIS A 96 -6.56 -12.78 -7.72
N HIS A 97 -7.28 -12.23 -6.73
CA HIS A 97 -8.28 -12.95 -5.96
C HIS A 97 -9.43 -12.05 -5.54
N VAL A 98 -10.61 -12.63 -5.40
CA VAL A 98 -11.72 -12.03 -4.66
C VAL A 98 -11.80 -12.69 -3.29
N HIS A 99 -11.55 -11.91 -2.25
CA HIS A 99 -11.67 -12.36 -0.87
C HIS A 99 -13.06 -12.09 -0.34
N VAL A 100 -13.76 -13.13 0.04
CA VAL A 100 -15.07 -13.05 0.71
C VAL A 100 -14.93 -13.40 2.17
N THR A 101 -15.26 -12.48 3.07
CA THR A 101 -15.34 -12.76 4.50
C THR A 101 -16.80 -12.88 4.89
N PHE A 102 -17.19 -14.08 5.31
CA PHE A 102 -18.58 -14.38 5.65
C PHE A 102 -19.01 -13.69 6.94
N PRO A 103 -20.33 -13.39 7.09
CA PRO A 103 -20.89 -12.91 8.33
C PRO A 103 -20.54 -13.83 9.48
N ARG A 104 -20.28 -13.24 10.65
CA ARG A 104 -19.97 -13.98 11.89
C ARG A 104 -18.88 -15.02 11.73
N SER A 105 -17.90 -14.75 10.86
CA SER A 105 -16.80 -15.67 10.58
C SER A 105 -15.95 -15.93 11.83
N GLY A 106 -15.55 -17.19 12.04
CA GLY A 106 -14.99 -17.65 13.30
C GLY A 106 -13.61 -17.08 13.68
N SER A 107 -12.74 -16.70 12.73
CA SER A 107 -11.36 -16.32 13.01
C SER A 107 -10.87 -15.15 12.14
N ALA A 108 -9.95 -14.37 12.70
CA ALA A 108 -9.15 -13.43 11.94
C ALA A 108 -7.96 -14.17 11.31
N GLN A 109 -7.47 -13.65 10.19
CA GLN A 109 -6.20 -14.09 9.62
C GLN A 109 -5.05 -13.58 10.49
N THR A 110 -4.01 -14.38 10.67
CA THR A 110 -2.79 -13.91 11.33
C THR A 110 -2.09 -12.86 10.46
N ASN A 111 -1.34 -11.95 11.08
CA ASN A 111 -0.51 -11.04 10.33
C ASN A 111 0.56 -11.82 9.57
N HIS A 112 0.79 -11.43 8.33
CA HIS A 112 1.76 -11.99 7.41
C HIS A 112 2.24 -10.90 6.44
N GLN A 113 3.28 -11.19 5.71
CA GLN A 113 3.66 -10.48 4.50
C GLN A 113 3.49 -11.42 3.31
N ASP A 114 3.15 -10.87 2.15
CA ASP A 114 2.94 -11.69 0.95
C ASP A 114 4.25 -11.95 0.17
N SER A 115 5.33 -11.28 0.57
CA SER A 115 6.65 -11.43 -0.04
C SER A 115 7.76 -11.19 0.97
N THR A 116 8.84 -11.92 0.80
CA THR A 116 10.12 -11.71 1.51
C THR A 116 11.10 -10.87 0.70
N ILE A 117 10.65 -10.24 -0.39
CA ILE A 117 11.50 -9.40 -1.24
C ILE A 117 11.99 -8.21 -0.41
N ASP A 118 13.29 -8.01 -0.39
CA ASP A 118 13.92 -6.86 0.23
C ASP A 118 13.61 -5.61 -0.61
N ALA A 119 12.81 -4.70 -0.06
CA ALA A 119 12.42 -3.46 -0.72
C ALA A 119 13.59 -2.50 -1.03
N ARG A 120 14.77 -2.78 -0.51
CA ARG A 120 16.00 -2.04 -0.83
C ARG A 120 16.64 -2.51 -2.13
N GLN A 121 16.13 -3.59 -2.72
CA GLN A 121 16.57 -4.06 -4.03
C GLN A 121 15.94 -3.23 -5.16
N LEU A 122 16.43 -3.45 -6.37
CA LEU A 122 16.09 -2.66 -7.55
C LEU A 122 14.60 -2.68 -7.94
N ASN A 123 13.84 -3.67 -7.49
CA ASN A 123 12.43 -3.83 -7.83
C ASN A 123 11.62 -4.25 -6.61
N PHE A 124 10.39 -3.78 -6.53
CA PHE A 124 9.41 -4.18 -5.52
C PHE A 124 8.05 -4.41 -6.16
N ASP A 125 7.27 -5.31 -5.59
CA ASP A 125 5.93 -5.62 -6.03
C ASP A 125 4.90 -4.84 -5.24
N VAL A 126 3.77 -4.56 -5.89
CA VAL A 126 2.63 -3.89 -5.29
C VAL A 126 1.39 -4.74 -5.46
N GLN A 127 0.53 -4.72 -4.45
CA GLN A 127 -0.83 -5.22 -4.56
C GLN A 127 -1.82 -4.08 -4.39
N MET A 128 -2.85 -4.10 -5.23
CA MET A 128 -3.97 -3.18 -5.13
C MET A 128 -5.17 -3.91 -4.53
N PHE A 129 -5.78 -3.31 -3.52
CA PHE A 129 -7.05 -3.73 -2.94
C PHE A 129 -8.16 -2.79 -3.40
N TYR A 130 -9.25 -3.36 -3.85
CA TYR A 130 -10.46 -2.65 -4.21
C TYR A 130 -11.62 -3.14 -3.34
N PHE A 131 -12.32 -2.19 -2.73
CA PHE A 131 -13.49 -2.40 -1.88
C PHE A 131 -14.74 -1.87 -2.59
N PRO A 132 -15.51 -2.74 -3.25
CA PRO A 132 -16.65 -2.32 -4.07
C PRO A 132 -17.86 -1.87 -3.26
N HIS A 133 -17.86 -2.07 -1.95
CA HIS A 133 -18.92 -1.68 -1.03
C HIS A 133 -18.32 -1.09 0.25
N GLU A 134 -19.13 -0.42 1.03
CA GLU A 134 -18.74 0.08 2.35
C GLU A 134 -18.22 -1.07 3.24
N VAL A 135 -17.13 -0.83 3.95
CA VAL A 135 -16.60 -1.74 4.97
C VAL A 135 -16.72 -1.07 6.33
N THR A 136 -17.63 -1.59 7.16
CA THR A 136 -17.84 -1.13 8.54
C THR A 136 -16.89 -1.81 9.52
N GLU A 137 -16.82 -1.31 10.76
CA GLU A 137 -15.92 -1.82 11.79
C GLU A 137 -16.15 -3.31 12.11
N ASP A 138 -17.39 -3.76 12.09
CA ASP A 138 -17.81 -5.12 12.40
C ASP A 138 -17.56 -6.13 11.26
N MET A 139 -17.38 -5.65 10.01
CA MET A 139 -17.12 -6.50 8.84
C MET A 139 -15.72 -7.11 8.80
N GLY A 140 -14.86 -6.80 9.76
CA GLY A 140 -13.52 -7.39 9.84
C GLY A 140 -12.58 -6.95 8.72
N GLY A 141 -12.51 -5.65 8.48
CA GLY A 141 -11.61 -5.07 7.46
C GLY A 141 -10.16 -5.51 7.62
N THR A 142 -9.41 -5.44 6.52
CA THR A 142 -7.99 -5.77 6.51
C THR A 142 -7.25 -4.95 7.56
N ARG A 143 -6.49 -5.61 8.41
CA ARG A 143 -5.57 -4.97 9.36
C ARG A 143 -4.21 -4.86 8.70
N TYR A 144 -3.50 -3.78 8.93
CA TYR A 144 -2.14 -3.59 8.42
C TYR A 144 -1.34 -2.68 9.35
N ILE A 145 -0.03 -2.77 9.25
CA ILE A 145 0.88 -2.05 10.14
C ILE A 145 1.80 -1.21 9.26
N PRO A 146 1.56 0.12 9.18
CA PRO A 146 2.40 1.01 8.39
C PRO A 146 3.88 0.90 8.76
N GLY A 147 4.75 1.07 7.77
CA GLY A 147 6.21 1.07 7.95
C GLY A 147 6.87 -0.30 8.02
N THR A 148 6.11 -1.39 8.12
CA THR A 148 6.67 -2.74 8.31
C THR A 148 7.20 -3.39 7.03
N HIS A 149 6.93 -2.83 5.87
CA HIS A 149 7.36 -3.36 4.57
C HIS A 149 8.88 -3.41 4.37
N LEU A 150 9.62 -2.60 5.14
CA LEU A 150 11.08 -2.56 5.11
C LEU A 150 11.74 -3.42 6.21
N ARG A 151 10.93 -4.17 6.95
CA ARG A 151 11.43 -5.06 8.01
C ARG A 151 11.69 -6.44 7.47
N SER A 152 12.94 -6.88 7.57
CA SER A 152 13.32 -8.25 7.25
C SER A 152 13.15 -9.14 8.49
N VAL A 153 12.01 -9.82 8.60
CA VAL A 153 11.67 -10.71 9.71
C VAL A 153 11.12 -12.01 9.15
N HIS A 154 11.45 -13.12 9.75
CA HIS A 154 10.91 -14.41 9.35
C HIS A 154 9.39 -14.44 9.52
N GLU A 155 8.66 -14.95 8.54
CA GLU A 155 7.19 -14.92 8.48
C GLU A 155 6.54 -15.50 9.75
N SER A 156 7.06 -16.60 10.30
CA SER A 156 6.56 -17.19 11.54
C SER A 156 6.63 -16.23 12.74
N ALA A 157 7.57 -15.29 12.74
CA ALA A 157 7.67 -14.28 13.77
C ALA A 157 6.61 -13.18 13.60
N ILE A 158 6.24 -12.83 12.35
CA ILE A 158 5.23 -11.80 12.05
C ILE A 158 3.86 -12.18 12.64
N ALA A 159 3.51 -13.44 12.57
CA ALA A 159 2.22 -13.96 13.09
C ALA A 159 2.02 -13.69 14.59
N ARG A 160 3.08 -13.44 15.35
CA ARG A 160 3.01 -13.08 16.78
C ARG A 160 2.50 -11.67 17.02
N TYR A 161 2.65 -10.80 16.04
CA TYR A 161 2.30 -9.38 16.15
C TYR A 161 0.84 -9.16 15.78
N GLN A 162 -0.04 -9.45 16.74
CA GLN A 162 -1.48 -9.24 16.63
C GLN A 162 -1.89 -8.07 17.52
N ASN A 163 -2.78 -7.22 17.03
CA ASN A 163 -3.36 -6.12 17.82
C ASN A 163 -2.34 -5.18 18.46
N ILE A 164 -1.29 -4.84 17.74
CA ILE A 164 -0.26 -3.92 18.22
C ILE A 164 -0.71 -2.46 18.08
N ARG A 165 -0.11 -1.61 18.91
CA ARG A 165 -0.32 -0.18 18.82
C ARG A 165 0.11 0.33 17.45
N GLY A 166 -0.70 1.23 16.84
CA GLY A 166 -0.45 1.75 15.50
C GLY A 166 -0.95 0.85 14.36
N GLN A 167 -1.46 -0.35 14.66
CA GLN A 167 -2.14 -1.15 13.66
C GLN A 167 -3.38 -0.41 13.15
N MET A 168 -3.49 -0.32 11.84
CA MET A 168 -4.65 0.25 11.15
C MET A 168 -5.65 -0.86 10.79
N ARG A 169 -6.90 -0.51 10.69
CA ARG A 169 -7.96 -1.37 10.14
C ARG A 169 -8.65 -0.65 8.99
N VAL A 170 -8.93 -1.36 7.93
CA VAL A 170 -9.70 -0.81 6.82
C VAL A 170 -11.16 -0.74 7.21
N VAL A 171 -11.63 0.47 7.46
CA VAL A 171 -13.02 0.90 7.51
C VAL A 171 -13.12 1.98 6.44
N CYS A 172 -14.00 1.81 5.45
CA CYS A 172 -13.95 2.67 4.27
C CYS A 172 -15.30 2.73 3.54
N PRO A 173 -15.57 3.81 2.80
CA PRO A 173 -16.70 3.87 1.87
C PRO A 173 -16.51 2.91 0.70
N ALA A 174 -17.60 2.64 -0.03
CA ALA A 174 -17.56 1.94 -1.32
C ALA A 174 -16.63 2.66 -2.30
N GLY A 175 -16.02 1.89 -3.20
CA GLY A 175 -15.12 2.44 -4.22
C GLY A 175 -13.71 2.79 -3.72
N THR A 176 -13.36 2.35 -2.51
CA THR A 176 -12.02 2.60 -1.96
C THR A 176 -10.97 1.71 -2.61
N ILE A 177 -9.84 2.34 -2.96
CA ILE A 177 -8.64 1.67 -3.48
C ILE A 177 -7.50 1.84 -2.46
N ILE A 178 -6.76 0.75 -2.20
CA ILE A 178 -5.56 0.81 -1.38
C ILE A 178 -4.44 0.08 -2.09
N PHE A 179 -3.30 0.75 -2.25
CA PHE A 179 -2.06 0.12 -2.71
C PHE A 179 -1.20 -0.27 -1.53
N PHE A 180 -0.74 -1.52 -1.49
CA PHE A 180 0.20 -2.01 -0.51
C PHE A 180 1.49 -2.44 -1.18
N HIS A 181 2.62 -2.04 -0.60
CA HIS A 181 3.90 -2.71 -0.83
C HIS A 181 3.76 -4.17 -0.40
N HIS A 182 4.27 -5.09 -1.19
CA HIS A 182 4.03 -6.51 -0.99
C HIS A 182 4.59 -7.06 0.33
N GLY A 183 5.62 -6.42 0.88
CA GLY A 183 6.19 -6.74 2.19
C GLY A 183 5.44 -6.16 3.39
N LEU A 184 4.35 -5.40 3.20
CA LEU A 184 3.63 -4.77 4.30
C LEU A 184 2.90 -5.83 5.14
N TRP A 185 3.10 -5.82 6.46
CA TRP A 185 2.44 -6.76 7.36
C TRP A 185 0.95 -6.46 7.44
N HIS A 186 0.16 -7.45 7.14
CA HIS A 186 -1.29 -7.32 7.14
C HIS A 186 -2.00 -8.64 7.43
N GLY A 187 -3.31 -8.59 7.58
CA GLY A 187 -4.17 -9.77 7.74
C GLY A 187 -5.64 -9.38 7.78
N GLY A 188 -6.51 -10.26 7.33
CA GLY A 188 -7.96 -10.07 7.41
C GLY A 188 -8.45 -10.02 8.86
N GLY A 189 -9.33 -9.07 9.19
CA GLY A 189 -10.02 -9.03 10.46
C GLY A 189 -11.14 -10.08 10.55
N LYS A 190 -11.58 -10.39 11.77
CA LYS A 190 -12.76 -11.21 12.02
C LYS A 190 -14.02 -10.39 11.66
N ASN A 191 -14.89 -10.95 10.84
CA ASN A 191 -16.21 -10.37 10.58
C ASN A 191 -17.17 -10.80 11.68
N THR A 192 -17.63 -9.85 12.48
CA THR A 192 -18.61 -10.03 13.55
C THR A 192 -20.00 -9.52 13.16
N GLY A 193 -20.09 -8.84 12.01
CA GLY A 193 -21.31 -8.30 11.45
C GLY A 193 -22.16 -9.32 10.71
N ASP A 194 -23.28 -8.87 10.20
CA ASP A 194 -24.27 -9.70 9.51
C ASP A 194 -24.17 -9.67 7.98
N ALA A 195 -23.27 -8.83 7.43
CA ALA A 195 -23.05 -8.71 6.01
C ALA A 195 -21.71 -9.34 5.55
N HIS A 196 -21.66 -9.78 4.30
CA HIS A 196 -20.40 -10.23 3.68
C HIS A 196 -19.48 -9.03 3.44
N ARG A 197 -18.17 -9.23 3.67
CA ARG A 197 -17.16 -8.31 3.18
C ARG A 197 -16.50 -8.89 1.94
N ILE A 198 -16.54 -8.15 0.86
CA ILE A 198 -15.91 -8.50 -0.42
C ILE A 198 -14.76 -7.53 -0.66
N MET A 199 -13.62 -8.06 -1.05
CA MET A 199 -12.46 -7.29 -1.45
C MET A 199 -11.81 -7.99 -2.65
N TYR A 200 -11.56 -7.24 -3.70
CA TYR A 200 -10.74 -7.69 -4.81
C TYR A 200 -9.28 -7.31 -4.57
N LYS A 201 -8.37 -8.24 -4.87
CA LYS A 201 -6.92 -8.05 -4.81
C LYS A 201 -6.29 -8.40 -6.15
N VAL A 202 -5.42 -7.53 -6.65
CA VAL A 202 -4.52 -7.84 -7.77
C VAL A 202 -3.08 -7.53 -7.36
N ARG A 203 -2.17 -8.46 -7.64
CA ARG A 203 -0.73 -8.28 -7.52
C ARG A 203 -0.14 -7.98 -8.87
N MET A 204 0.81 -7.04 -8.90
CA MET A 204 1.53 -6.64 -10.09
C MET A 204 3.02 -6.51 -9.82
N GLN A 205 3.81 -6.81 -10.84
CA GLN A 205 5.27 -6.72 -10.83
C GLN A 205 5.73 -5.65 -11.83
N PRO A 206 6.84 -4.95 -11.57
CA PRO A 206 7.40 -4.04 -12.53
C PRO A 206 8.03 -4.79 -13.70
N SER A 207 7.90 -4.25 -14.90
CA SER A 207 8.62 -4.74 -16.10
C SER A 207 9.93 -3.99 -16.34
N GLY A 208 10.17 -2.89 -15.62
CA GLY A 208 11.31 -2.01 -15.80
C GLY A 208 11.62 -1.19 -14.55
N SER A 209 12.29 -0.06 -14.72
CA SER A 209 12.64 0.83 -13.63
C SER A 209 11.38 1.45 -12.97
N GLN A 210 11.40 1.49 -11.65
CA GLN A 210 10.37 2.16 -10.83
C GLN A 210 10.84 3.55 -10.33
N ALA A 211 12.02 3.99 -10.74
CA ALA A 211 12.56 5.28 -10.35
C ALA A 211 11.94 6.41 -11.18
N LEU A 212 11.63 7.53 -10.52
CA LEU A 212 11.15 8.77 -11.13
C LEU A 212 9.89 8.62 -12.01
N GLN A 213 8.99 7.69 -11.67
CA GLN A 213 7.78 7.43 -12.44
C GLN A 213 6.55 8.25 -11.99
N TRP A 214 6.74 9.27 -11.16
CA TRP A 214 5.66 10.13 -10.65
C TRP A 214 5.77 11.57 -11.12
N ASP A 215 4.81 12.40 -10.75
CA ASP A 215 4.86 13.83 -11.00
C ASP A 215 5.86 14.49 -10.04
N THR A 216 7.02 14.87 -10.57
CA THR A 216 8.10 15.52 -9.82
C THR A 216 8.02 17.05 -9.89
N SER A 217 6.97 17.63 -10.44
CA SER A 217 6.83 19.08 -10.60
C SER A 217 6.86 19.85 -9.28
N ASP A 218 6.54 19.19 -8.18
CA ASP A 218 6.63 19.72 -6.82
C ASP A 218 8.05 19.63 -6.22
N LEU A 219 9.00 18.97 -6.89
CA LEU A 219 10.42 18.95 -6.53
C LEU A 219 11.11 20.20 -7.04
N ASN A 220 11.22 21.21 -6.21
CA ASN A 220 11.97 22.41 -6.50
C ASN A 220 13.17 22.57 -5.54
N ASP A 221 14.11 23.48 -5.89
CA ASP A 221 15.32 23.69 -5.09
C ASP A 221 15.05 24.05 -3.64
N SER A 222 13.97 24.76 -3.35
CA SER A 222 13.62 25.12 -1.96
C SER A 222 13.13 23.91 -1.18
N ARG A 223 12.39 23.00 -1.81
CA ARG A 223 11.94 21.77 -1.17
C ARG A 223 13.10 20.78 -0.96
N ILE A 224 13.98 20.62 -1.94
CA ILE A 224 15.20 19.82 -1.80
C ILE A 224 16.09 20.39 -0.68
N LYS A 225 16.25 21.69 -0.61
CA LYS A 225 16.99 22.34 0.49
C LYS A 225 16.35 22.12 1.86
N SER A 226 15.02 21.97 1.93
CA SER A 226 14.34 21.65 3.19
C SER A 226 14.72 20.27 3.75
N TRP A 227 15.12 19.34 2.89
CA TRP A 227 15.60 18.01 3.30
C TRP A 227 16.95 18.03 4.02
N GLN A 228 17.68 19.10 3.91
CA GLN A 228 18.98 19.33 4.54
C GLN A 228 18.89 20.06 5.88
N ARG A 229 17.68 20.36 6.38
CA ARG A 229 17.53 21.06 7.65
C ARG A 229 17.90 20.19 8.84
N PRO A 230 18.54 20.78 9.86
CA PRO A 230 18.74 20.12 11.15
C PRO A 230 17.40 19.71 11.78
N ILE A 231 17.29 18.47 12.26
CA ILE A 231 16.05 17.93 12.87
C ILE A 231 15.52 18.83 13.98
N PHE A 232 16.38 19.37 14.83
CA PHE A 232 15.96 20.22 15.95
C PHE A 232 15.39 21.57 15.52
N HIS A 233 15.65 22.03 14.30
CA HIS A 233 15.03 23.24 13.74
C HIS A 233 13.77 22.94 12.92
N ALA A 234 13.52 21.69 12.61
CA ALA A 234 12.37 21.28 11.78
C ALA A 234 11.08 21.16 12.60
N GLN A 235 11.17 21.08 13.92
CA GLN A 235 10.00 20.82 14.77
C GLN A 235 8.92 21.90 14.67
N ASP A 236 9.31 23.17 14.49
CA ASP A 236 8.37 24.30 14.48
C ASP A 236 7.82 24.65 13.10
N GLN A 237 8.28 23.99 12.02
CA GLN A 237 7.93 24.31 10.63
C GLN A 237 7.50 23.09 9.80
N ARG A 238 7.19 21.98 10.44
CA ARG A 238 6.76 20.77 9.75
C ARG A 238 5.38 20.96 9.14
N THR A 239 5.27 20.68 7.86
CA THR A 239 3.99 20.57 7.18
C THR A 239 3.69 19.10 6.88
N PRO A 240 2.41 18.70 6.80
CA PRO A 240 2.04 17.32 6.43
C PRO A 240 2.62 16.87 5.09
N ASP A 241 3.01 17.82 4.24
CA ASP A 241 3.60 17.58 2.91
C ASP A 241 5.13 17.59 2.91
N ASP A 242 5.78 17.72 4.06
CA ASP A 242 7.24 17.71 4.14
C ASP A 242 7.77 16.28 3.98
N VAL A 243 8.50 16.03 2.90
CA VAL A 243 9.06 14.70 2.58
C VAL A 243 9.96 14.14 3.70
N PRO A 244 10.92 14.91 4.27
CA PRO A 244 11.70 14.44 5.38
C PRO A 244 10.86 14.03 6.59
N GLU A 245 9.82 14.78 6.91
CA GLU A 245 8.92 14.44 8.02
C GLU A 245 8.22 13.12 7.77
N GLN A 246 7.72 12.90 6.56
CA GLN A 246 7.07 11.63 6.20
C GLN A 246 8.02 10.45 6.28
N LEU A 247 9.25 10.59 5.74
CA LEU A 247 10.25 9.53 5.75
C LEU A 247 10.77 9.21 7.15
N MET A 248 10.75 10.18 8.06
CA MET A 248 11.27 10.06 9.42
C MET A 248 10.17 9.99 10.49
N THR A 249 8.90 9.94 10.10
CA THR A 249 7.79 9.75 11.05
C THR A 249 7.95 8.41 11.78
N PRO A 250 7.97 8.39 13.13
CA PRO A 250 8.06 7.16 13.89
C PRO A 250 6.85 6.26 13.61
N GLU A 251 7.12 4.98 13.39
CA GLU A 251 6.11 3.94 13.24
C GLU A 251 6.14 3.00 14.46
N PRO A 252 5.19 2.06 14.60
CA PRO A 252 5.02 1.24 15.81
C PRO A 252 6.27 0.50 16.30
N TRP A 253 7.28 0.34 15.45
CA TRP A 253 8.51 -0.40 15.73
C TRP A 253 9.72 0.50 15.98
N PHE A 254 9.47 1.76 16.22
CA PHE A 254 10.49 2.78 16.22
C PHE A 254 11.58 2.58 17.28
N ASP A 255 11.27 2.10 18.46
CA ASP A 255 12.19 2.08 19.61
C ASP A 255 13.62 1.62 19.27
N ASN A 256 13.95 0.37 19.53
CA ASN A 256 15.32 -0.14 19.33
C ASN A 256 15.70 -0.38 17.86
N SER A 257 14.71 -0.41 16.95
CA SER A 257 14.93 -0.66 15.52
C SER A 257 14.75 0.58 14.66
N GLY A 258 14.36 1.71 15.22
CA GLY A 258 13.97 2.91 14.49
C GLY A 258 15.05 3.42 13.55
N ARG A 259 16.29 3.40 14.01
CA ARG A 259 17.44 3.78 13.18
C ARG A 259 17.52 2.96 11.90
N LEU A 260 17.41 1.65 12.01
CA LEU A 260 17.45 0.76 10.83
C LEU A 260 16.27 1.03 9.89
N GLU A 261 15.09 1.30 10.43
CA GLU A 261 13.93 1.68 9.62
C GLU A 261 14.15 2.99 8.88
N TYR A 262 14.68 4.00 9.52
CA TYR A 262 15.01 5.26 8.85
C TYR A 262 16.02 5.05 7.73
N MET A 263 17.09 4.32 7.99
CA MET A 263 18.09 3.99 6.96
C MET A 263 17.44 3.29 5.77
N ASN A 264 16.59 2.31 6.00
CA ASN A 264 15.90 1.57 4.95
C ASN A 264 14.94 2.48 4.16
N ARG A 265 14.18 3.35 4.82
CA ARG A 265 13.28 4.31 4.17
C ARG A 265 14.05 5.28 3.29
N ILE A 266 15.17 5.79 3.78
CA ILE A 266 16.02 6.72 3.05
C ILE A 266 16.66 6.03 1.85
N GLN A 267 17.17 4.82 2.01
CA GLN A 267 17.71 4.03 0.89
C GLN A 267 16.64 3.74 -0.15
N PHE A 268 15.44 3.41 0.28
CA PHE A 268 14.31 3.19 -0.63
C PHE A 268 13.94 4.49 -1.36
N TRP A 269 13.93 5.62 -0.66
CA TRP A 269 13.68 6.92 -1.28
C TRP A 269 14.75 7.29 -2.31
N ARG A 270 16.03 7.10 -2.01
CA ARG A 270 17.13 7.30 -2.96
C ARG A 270 16.97 6.45 -4.22
N LEU A 271 16.54 5.20 -4.05
CA LEU A 271 16.24 4.30 -5.16
C LEU A 271 15.12 4.85 -6.04
N LEU A 272 14.01 5.28 -5.44
CA LEU A 272 12.88 5.86 -6.16
C LEU A 272 13.25 7.16 -6.88
N MET A 273 14.11 7.98 -6.27
CA MET A 273 14.58 9.25 -6.84
C MET A 273 15.69 9.07 -7.89
N ASP A 274 16.21 7.87 -8.07
CA ASP A 274 17.42 7.60 -8.87
C ASP A 274 18.56 8.56 -8.52
N ASN A 275 18.70 8.89 -7.26
CA ASN A 275 19.68 9.84 -6.79
C ASN A 275 20.34 9.40 -5.48
N PRO A 276 21.51 8.74 -5.54
CA PRO A 276 22.24 8.27 -4.35
C PRO A 276 22.84 9.41 -3.52
N GLU A 277 22.96 10.63 -4.11
CA GLU A 277 23.61 11.76 -3.45
C GLU A 277 22.68 12.65 -2.64
N ILE A 278 21.37 12.34 -2.59
CA ILE A 278 20.45 13.05 -1.69
C ILE A 278 20.97 12.89 -0.26
N ASP A 279 21.44 13.99 0.32
CA ASP A 279 22.01 14.01 1.66
C ASP A 279 20.92 13.94 2.72
N ILE A 280 20.52 12.72 3.02
CA ILE A 280 19.64 12.42 4.14
C ILE A 280 20.46 11.82 5.30
N ASP A 281 21.72 11.51 5.11
CA ASP A 281 22.60 10.95 6.16
C ASP A 281 22.76 11.92 7.33
N TYR A 282 22.72 13.20 7.04
CA TYR A 282 22.68 14.24 8.05
C TYR A 282 21.49 14.09 9.02
N TRP A 283 20.34 13.69 8.51
CA TRP A 283 19.16 13.45 9.33
C TRP A 283 19.30 12.20 10.19
N LEU A 284 19.93 11.15 9.67
CA LEU A 284 20.18 9.89 10.38
C LEU A 284 21.09 10.11 11.60
N THR A 285 22.15 10.89 11.42
CA THR A 285 23.08 11.19 12.53
C THR A 285 22.42 11.98 13.65
N ARG A 286 21.36 12.73 13.36
CA ARG A 286 20.60 13.47 14.36
C ARG A 286 19.59 12.62 15.12
N VAL A 287 18.98 11.64 14.45
CA VAL A 287 18.05 10.70 15.08
C VAL A 287 18.71 9.90 16.20
N GLU A 288 20.00 9.58 16.08
CA GLU A 288 20.76 8.89 17.11
C GLU A 288 20.83 9.64 18.45
N ASN A 289 20.73 10.95 18.39
CA ASN A 289 20.84 11.83 19.55
C ASN A 289 19.48 12.29 20.09
N GLU A 290 18.38 11.89 19.47
CA GLU A 290 17.06 12.16 20.02
C GLU A 290 16.82 11.28 21.26
N PRO A 291 16.47 11.87 22.42
CA PRO A 291 16.05 11.07 23.56
C PRO A 291 14.81 10.29 23.21
N ALA A 292 14.74 9.02 23.65
CA ALA A 292 13.54 8.21 23.48
C ALA A 292 12.32 9.02 23.94
N ARG A 293 11.37 9.26 23.06
CA ARG A 293 10.11 9.92 23.42
C ARG A 293 9.35 8.94 24.33
N GLN A 294 9.26 9.32 25.60
CA GLN A 294 8.50 8.59 26.62
C GLN A 294 6.99 8.65 26.34
#